data_8a47c22ff2647a54e94d3ed5112ac2f8
#
_entry.id   8a47c22ff2647a54e94d3ed5112ac2f8
#
_cell.length_a   1.000
_cell.length_b   1.000
_cell.length_c   1.000
_cell.angle_alpha   90.00
_cell.angle_beta   90.00
_cell.angle_gamma   90.00
#
_symmetry.space_group_name_H-M   'P 1'
#
loop_
_entity.id
_entity.type
_entity.pdbx_description
1 polymer ?
#
loop_
_entity_poly.entity_id
_entity_poly.type
_entity_poly.pdbx_seq_one_letter_code
_entity_poly.pdbx_strand_id
1 'polypeptide(L)'
;MPPTKTMSKTTKTNKTASKSKSSATTSKTAKPTQSQKTAKAAKPLKAAAKTPQAAKPGDAQVIALKTPSASYEIAIGRGLLATLYPRLQKLTGGKPFRTFLVTSPKIWELWADKVRASFPEAQSPTVLFLPAGEKHKRMAAVESLAEQLAEAGADRDALLLAFGGGVIGDITGFLAAIYMRGVPYVQLPTTLLAQVDSSVGGKTGVNLKAGKNLVGSFHHPRAVLADIDTLATLAPEELRAGLQESIKAGIIRDPKLFEYLEQNRDLVLSGDATALAEVVAASVRVKAEVVEQDELESGLRMILNFGHTLGHAIEAATGYKQLLHGEAVAWGSIAALYLALARKTITDSQFTCMATVIEAYGPLPKFKAKAKALVALTASDKKTRSGKRAFVLPTGIGSTEIAYDVTDTELHEAAKAMLDRMKAL
;
A
#
# COMPACT_ATOMS: atom_id res chain seq x y z
N MET A 1 31.08 28.30 41.81
CA MET A 1 30.91 28.01 43.26
C MET A 1 29.83 26.97 43.42
N PRO A 2 30.16 25.88 44.12
CA PRO A 2 29.29 24.74 44.38
C PRO A 2 28.70 24.82 45.80
N PRO A 3 28.23 23.74 46.41
CA PRO A 3 26.92 23.07 46.40
C PRO A 3 26.38 22.93 47.86
N THR A 4 25.20 22.38 48.03
CA THR A 4 24.79 21.71 49.31
C THR A 4 23.78 20.61 48.95
N LYS A 5 24.04 19.36 49.14
CA LYS A 5 23.98 18.36 50.26
C LYS A 5 22.86 18.66 51.26
N THR A 6 21.86 17.75 51.52
CA THR A 6 22.04 16.61 52.45
C THR A 6 20.72 15.85 52.65
N MET A 7 20.81 14.51 52.72
CA MET A 7 20.32 13.49 53.67
C MET A 7 18.79 13.22 53.77
N SER A 8 18.33 12.04 53.42
CA SER A 8 18.34 10.76 54.17
C SER A 8 17.29 10.66 55.29
N LYS A 9 16.38 9.70 55.18
CA LYS A 9 16.07 8.76 56.25
C LYS A 9 15.22 7.58 55.80
N THR A 10 15.75 6.44 56.05
CA THR A 10 15.21 5.07 56.10
C THR A 10 14.17 4.88 57.16
N THR A 11 13.14 4.05 56.96
CA THR A 11 12.61 3.16 58.01
C THR A 11 12.06 1.86 57.43
N LYS A 12 12.35 0.82 58.18
CA LYS A 12 12.20 -0.62 57.95
C LYS A 12 10.81 -1.18 58.30
N THR A 13 10.52 -2.30 57.70
CA THR A 13 9.88 -3.56 58.22
C THR A 13 8.41 -3.60 58.65
N ASN A 14 7.62 -4.52 58.05
CA ASN A 14 7.27 -5.73 58.80
C ASN A 14 6.65 -6.84 57.90
N LYS A 15 7.14 -8.05 58.19
CA LYS A 15 6.59 -9.35 57.72
C LYS A 15 5.37 -9.72 58.50
N THR A 16 4.38 -10.36 57.88
CA THR A 16 3.63 -11.44 58.50
C THR A 16 3.21 -12.50 57.49
N ALA A 17 3.64 -13.70 57.78
CA ALA A 17 3.25 -14.95 57.11
C ALA A 17 2.06 -15.56 57.86
N SER A 18 1.11 -16.19 57.19
CA SER A 18 0.30 -17.24 57.83
C SER A 18 0.05 -18.38 56.83
N LYS A 19 0.30 -19.57 57.37
CA LYS A 19 0.20 -20.90 56.77
C LYS A 19 -1.22 -21.47 56.92
N SER A 20 -1.45 -22.53 56.14
CA SER A 20 -2.30 -23.73 56.34
C SER A 20 -3.66 -23.68 55.65
N LYS A 21 -4.21 -24.72 55.05
CA LYS A 21 -4.05 -26.20 55.22
C LYS A 21 -4.62 -26.91 53.97
N SER A 22 -4.05 -28.08 53.71
CA SER A 22 -4.48 -29.12 52.80
C SER A 22 -5.83 -29.75 53.16
N SER A 23 -6.61 -30.16 52.16
CA SER A 23 -7.46 -31.37 52.31
C SER A 23 -7.57 -32.05 50.95
N ALA A 24 -7.10 -33.28 50.95
CA ALA A 24 -7.29 -34.25 49.86
C ALA A 24 -8.60 -34.97 50.04
N THR A 25 -9.32 -35.27 48.95
CA THR A 25 -10.31 -36.38 48.95
C THR A 25 -10.46 -36.96 47.53
N THR A 26 -9.94 -38.15 47.43
CA THR A 26 -10.34 -39.39 46.72
C THR A 26 -11.14 -39.36 45.43
N SER A 27 -10.51 -40.02 44.47
CA SER A 27 -10.89 -40.77 43.28
C SER A 27 -12.32 -41.33 43.20
N LYS A 28 -12.91 -41.25 41.97
CA LYS A 28 -13.70 -42.34 41.39
C LYS A 28 -13.53 -42.42 39.87
N THR A 29 -13.05 -43.52 39.45
CA THR A 29 -12.93 -44.02 38.07
C THR A 29 -14.29 -44.27 37.44
N ALA A 30 -14.52 -43.78 36.22
CA ALA A 30 -15.58 -44.29 35.35
C ALA A 30 -15.01 -44.52 33.93
N LYS A 31 -15.26 -45.72 33.40
CA LYS A 31 -14.87 -46.25 32.09
C LYS A 31 -15.53 -45.53 30.94
N PRO A 32 -14.90 -45.49 29.75
CA PRO A 32 -15.42 -44.82 28.56
C PRO A 32 -16.44 -45.69 27.83
N THR A 33 -17.58 -45.11 27.48
CA THR A 33 -18.55 -45.65 26.54
C THR A 33 -18.24 -45.13 25.14
N GLN A 34 -17.93 -46.06 24.23
CA GLN A 34 -17.82 -45.80 22.78
C GLN A 34 -19.20 -45.42 22.21
N SER A 35 -19.33 -44.28 21.62
CA SER A 35 -20.42 -43.93 20.70
C SER A 35 -19.81 -43.53 19.36
N GLN A 36 -19.83 -44.51 18.44
CA GLN A 36 -19.59 -44.25 17.01
C GLN A 36 -20.76 -43.40 16.48
N LYS A 37 -20.48 -42.11 16.12
CA LYS A 37 -21.31 -41.35 15.22
C LYS A 37 -20.60 -41.15 13.90
N THR A 38 -21.14 -41.82 12.89
CA THR A 38 -20.83 -41.72 11.47
C THR A 38 -20.83 -40.27 11.02
N ALA A 39 -19.68 -39.77 10.55
CA ALA A 39 -19.56 -38.51 9.86
C ALA A 39 -20.22 -38.60 8.47
N LYS A 40 -21.34 -37.94 8.28
CA LYS A 40 -21.95 -37.68 6.97
C LYS A 40 -21.06 -36.68 6.23
N ALA A 41 -20.46 -37.12 5.13
CA ALA A 41 -19.72 -36.27 4.20
C ALA A 41 -20.65 -35.12 3.71
N ALA A 42 -20.24 -33.90 3.96
CA ALA A 42 -20.87 -32.71 3.42
C ALA A 42 -20.62 -32.64 1.90
N LYS A 43 -21.70 -32.58 1.12
CA LYS A 43 -21.64 -32.30 -0.33
C LYS A 43 -21.04 -30.90 -0.55
N PRO A 44 -20.16 -30.72 -1.56
CA PRO A 44 -19.69 -29.39 -1.91
C PRO A 44 -20.87 -28.54 -2.46
N LEU A 45 -21.13 -27.41 -1.83
CA LEU A 45 -22.00 -26.38 -2.38
C LEU A 45 -21.31 -25.81 -3.63
N LYS A 46 -21.85 -26.17 -4.80
CA LYS A 46 -21.60 -25.43 -6.04
C LYS A 46 -22.34 -24.08 -5.94
N ALA A 47 -21.73 -23.05 -5.38
CA ALA A 47 -22.14 -21.70 -5.63
C ALA A 47 -21.66 -21.33 -7.03
N ALA A 48 -22.57 -21.29 -7.99
CA ALA A 48 -22.30 -20.70 -9.30
C ALA A 48 -22.00 -19.21 -9.07
N ALA A 49 -20.74 -18.82 -9.14
CA ALA A 49 -20.35 -17.42 -9.22
C ALA A 49 -21.01 -16.83 -10.49
N LYS A 50 -21.89 -15.86 -10.30
CA LYS A 50 -22.42 -15.08 -11.43
C LYS A 50 -21.24 -14.38 -12.09
N THR A 51 -20.95 -14.74 -13.34
CA THR A 51 -19.95 -14.04 -14.17
C THR A 51 -20.34 -12.56 -14.19
N PRO A 52 -19.45 -11.65 -13.77
CA PRO A 52 -19.74 -10.23 -13.83
C PRO A 52 -20.00 -9.82 -15.28
N GLN A 53 -21.08 -9.11 -15.51
CA GLN A 53 -21.42 -8.62 -16.84
C GLN A 53 -20.37 -7.59 -17.26
N ALA A 54 -19.73 -7.77 -18.40
CA ALA A 54 -18.70 -6.86 -18.89
C ALA A 54 -19.23 -5.42 -18.94
N ALA A 55 -18.64 -4.53 -18.16
CA ALA A 55 -18.99 -3.11 -18.12
C ALA A 55 -18.75 -2.47 -19.49
N LYS A 56 -19.65 -1.60 -19.93
CA LYS A 56 -19.49 -0.87 -21.19
C LYS A 56 -18.29 0.07 -21.09
N PRO A 57 -17.53 0.32 -22.18
CA PRO A 57 -16.50 1.32 -22.19
C PRO A 57 -17.02 2.68 -21.70
N GLY A 58 -16.34 3.26 -20.69
CA GLY A 58 -16.75 4.51 -20.05
C GLY A 58 -17.58 4.36 -18.77
N ASP A 59 -18.15 3.17 -18.48
CA ASP A 59 -18.74 2.89 -17.17
C ASP A 59 -17.62 2.78 -16.12
N ALA A 60 -17.80 3.46 -14.98
CA ALA A 60 -16.83 3.46 -13.91
C ALA A 60 -17.49 3.15 -12.57
N GLN A 61 -16.83 2.32 -11.77
CA GLN A 61 -17.10 2.32 -10.34
C GLN A 61 -16.52 3.61 -9.75
N VAL A 62 -17.33 4.34 -9.00
CA VAL A 62 -16.91 5.60 -8.38
C VAL A 62 -16.87 5.42 -6.87
N ILE A 63 -15.72 5.71 -6.28
CA ILE A 63 -15.49 5.72 -4.84
C ILE A 63 -15.25 7.17 -4.44
N ALA A 64 -16.11 7.71 -3.59
CA ALA A 64 -15.90 9.03 -3.00
C ALA A 64 -14.93 8.89 -1.82
N LEU A 65 -13.95 9.79 -1.72
CA LEU A 65 -13.06 9.91 -0.56
C LEU A 65 -13.27 11.30 0.06
N LYS A 66 -13.54 11.32 1.37
CA LYS A 66 -13.78 12.55 2.14
C LYS A 66 -12.88 12.60 3.35
N THR A 67 -12.02 13.58 3.40
CA THR A 67 -11.18 13.89 4.57
C THR A 67 -11.51 15.26 5.11
N PRO A 68 -10.99 15.65 6.27
CA PRO A 68 -11.14 17.01 6.79
C PRO A 68 -10.67 18.10 5.82
N SER A 69 -9.63 17.83 5.01
CA SER A 69 -9.04 18.84 4.10
C SER A 69 -9.51 18.71 2.65
N ALA A 70 -10.12 17.60 2.23
CA ALA A 70 -10.45 17.37 0.83
C ALA A 70 -11.64 16.42 0.63
N SER A 71 -12.31 16.59 -0.51
CA SER A 71 -13.30 15.63 -1.00
C SER A 71 -13.13 15.47 -2.50
N TYR A 72 -12.97 14.22 -2.98
CA TYR A 72 -12.80 13.92 -4.39
C TYR A 72 -13.30 12.52 -4.75
N GLU A 73 -13.46 12.28 -6.04
CA GLU A 73 -13.91 11.00 -6.58
C GLU A 73 -12.73 10.20 -7.19
N ILE A 74 -12.78 8.89 -7.01
CA ILE A 74 -11.88 7.92 -7.62
C ILE A 74 -12.74 7.08 -8.56
N ALA A 75 -12.57 7.30 -9.86
CA ALA A 75 -13.26 6.54 -10.90
C ALA A 75 -12.36 5.41 -11.40
N ILE A 76 -12.89 4.19 -11.41
CA ILE A 76 -12.18 2.96 -11.79
C ILE A 76 -13.00 2.28 -12.88
N GLY A 77 -12.40 2.06 -14.04
CA GLY A 77 -13.12 1.44 -15.16
C GLY A 77 -12.27 1.37 -16.42
N ARG A 78 -12.88 0.94 -17.52
CA ARG A 78 -12.23 0.82 -18.83
C ARG A 78 -12.54 2.02 -19.69
N GLY A 79 -11.57 2.44 -20.54
CA GLY A 79 -11.76 3.50 -21.51
C GLY A 79 -11.97 4.90 -20.91
N LEU A 80 -11.52 5.14 -19.67
CA LEU A 80 -11.69 6.44 -19.01
C LEU A 80 -10.88 7.55 -19.70
N LEU A 81 -9.76 7.19 -20.31
CA LEU A 81 -8.94 8.14 -21.09
C LEU A 81 -9.71 8.70 -22.30
N ALA A 82 -10.59 7.91 -22.92
CA ALA A 82 -11.41 8.37 -24.03
C ALA A 82 -12.47 9.42 -23.63
N THR A 83 -12.78 9.50 -22.34
CA THR A 83 -13.75 10.46 -21.77
C THR A 83 -13.09 11.48 -20.85
N LEU A 84 -11.78 11.66 -20.97
CA LEU A 84 -10.99 12.49 -20.05
C LEU A 84 -11.47 13.95 -20.08
N TYR A 85 -11.50 14.61 -21.21
CA TYR A 85 -11.87 16.02 -21.30
C TYR A 85 -13.27 16.33 -20.76
N PRO A 86 -14.36 15.61 -21.12
CA PRO A 86 -15.67 15.83 -20.51
C PRO A 86 -15.68 15.66 -18.99
N ARG A 87 -14.89 14.73 -18.45
CA ARG A 87 -14.73 14.55 -16.99
C ARG A 87 -14.04 15.73 -16.34
N LEU A 88 -12.99 16.27 -16.97
CA LEU A 88 -12.31 17.47 -16.51
C LEU A 88 -13.22 18.69 -16.56
N GLN A 89 -14.02 18.85 -17.60
CA GLN A 89 -15.02 19.93 -17.67
C GLN A 89 -16.05 19.86 -16.53
N LYS A 90 -16.56 18.67 -16.23
CA LYS A 90 -17.45 18.46 -15.07
C LYS A 90 -16.74 18.83 -13.76
N LEU A 91 -15.49 18.42 -13.60
CA LEU A 91 -14.69 18.66 -12.40
C LEU A 91 -14.43 20.16 -12.15
N THR A 92 -14.24 20.95 -13.22
CA THR A 92 -14.03 22.41 -13.13
C THR A 92 -15.33 23.21 -13.10
N GLY A 93 -16.49 22.53 -13.13
CA GLY A 93 -17.81 23.19 -13.20
C GLY A 93 -18.02 23.96 -14.49
N GLY A 94 -17.39 23.55 -15.58
CA GLY A 94 -17.45 24.20 -16.89
C GLY A 94 -16.63 25.49 -17.01
N LYS A 95 -15.85 25.86 -15.99
CA LYS A 95 -14.93 26.98 -16.08
C LYS A 95 -13.80 26.68 -17.05
N PRO A 96 -13.29 27.70 -17.79
CA PRO A 96 -12.11 27.53 -18.63
C PRO A 96 -10.92 27.05 -17.80
N PHE A 97 -10.12 26.15 -18.35
CA PHE A 97 -8.90 25.66 -17.74
C PHE A 97 -7.88 25.31 -18.80
N ARG A 98 -6.61 25.40 -18.47
CA ARG A 98 -5.49 24.92 -19.30
C ARG A 98 -4.91 23.68 -18.65
N THR A 99 -4.72 22.62 -19.44
CA THR A 99 -4.18 21.36 -18.96
C THR A 99 -2.70 21.22 -19.29
N PHE A 100 -1.94 20.79 -18.30
CA PHE A 100 -0.52 20.45 -18.40
C PHE A 100 -0.35 19.00 -17.97
N LEU A 101 0.00 18.14 -18.90
CA LEU A 101 0.08 16.70 -18.69
C LEU A 101 1.53 16.30 -18.46
N VAL A 102 1.85 15.87 -17.24
CA VAL A 102 3.17 15.35 -16.87
C VAL A 102 3.20 13.84 -17.08
N THR A 103 4.14 13.37 -17.90
CA THR A 103 4.26 11.95 -18.24
C THR A 103 5.70 11.58 -18.61
N SER A 104 5.97 10.29 -18.87
CA SER A 104 7.24 9.86 -19.47
C SER A 104 7.10 9.64 -20.98
N PRO A 105 8.20 9.75 -21.74
CA PRO A 105 8.17 9.51 -23.18
C PRO A 105 7.54 8.16 -23.54
N LYS A 106 7.90 7.08 -22.84
CA LYS A 106 7.36 5.73 -23.09
C LYS A 106 5.85 5.65 -22.88
N ILE A 107 5.31 6.24 -21.80
CA ILE A 107 3.87 6.23 -21.54
C ILE A 107 3.14 7.05 -22.59
N TRP A 108 3.70 8.20 -22.96
CA TRP A 108 3.12 9.05 -23.99
C TRP A 108 3.08 8.35 -25.35
N GLU A 109 4.14 7.68 -25.76
CA GLU A 109 4.16 6.88 -26.98
C GLU A 109 3.04 5.83 -27.04
N LEU A 110 2.76 5.17 -25.92
CA LEU A 110 1.72 4.13 -25.84
C LEU A 110 0.29 4.67 -25.85
N TRP A 111 0.05 5.87 -25.33
CA TRP A 111 -1.30 6.32 -24.97
C TRP A 111 -1.66 7.70 -25.52
N ALA A 112 -0.76 8.39 -26.21
CA ALA A 112 -0.97 9.75 -26.73
C ALA A 112 -2.23 9.89 -27.57
N ASP A 113 -2.49 8.95 -28.48
CA ASP A 113 -3.62 9.03 -29.39
C ASP A 113 -4.95 8.95 -28.64
N LYS A 114 -5.06 8.06 -27.64
CA LYS A 114 -6.26 7.98 -26.80
C LYS A 114 -6.49 9.23 -25.97
N VAL A 115 -5.42 9.81 -25.41
CA VAL A 115 -5.52 11.06 -24.66
C VAL A 115 -5.93 12.20 -25.59
N ARG A 116 -5.22 12.39 -26.70
CA ARG A 116 -5.52 13.47 -27.67
C ARG A 116 -6.94 13.38 -28.21
N ALA A 117 -7.40 12.18 -28.57
CA ALA A 117 -8.74 11.97 -29.09
C ALA A 117 -9.87 12.38 -28.13
N SER A 118 -9.61 12.47 -26.84
CA SER A 118 -10.61 12.93 -25.86
C SER A 118 -10.74 14.45 -25.79
N PHE A 119 -9.75 15.21 -26.30
CA PHE A 119 -9.75 16.67 -26.25
C PHE A 119 -10.13 17.29 -27.59
N PRO A 120 -10.90 18.38 -27.59
CA PRO A 120 -10.95 19.26 -28.77
C PRO A 120 -9.55 19.75 -29.09
N GLU A 121 -9.21 19.92 -30.36
CA GLU A 121 -7.87 20.28 -30.83
C GLU A 121 -7.33 21.54 -30.13
N ALA A 122 -8.17 22.58 -30.03
CA ALA A 122 -7.83 23.84 -29.37
C ALA A 122 -7.66 23.73 -27.83
N GLN A 123 -8.02 22.62 -27.23
CA GLN A 123 -7.95 22.35 -25.78
C GLN A 123 -6.94 21.24 -25.42
N SER A 124 -6.18 20.77 -26.41
CA SER A 124 -5.17 19.72 -26.20
C SER A 124 -4.20 20.09 -25.08
N PRO A 125 -3.83 19.14 -24.19
CA PRO A 125 -2.93 19.42 -23.09
C PRO A 125 -1.51 19.74 -23.57
N THR A 126 -0.86 20.68 -22.92
CA THR A 126 0.61 20.86 -23.03
C THR A 126 1.29 19.69 -22.32
N VAL A 127 2.11 18.92 -23.05
CA VAL A 127 2.77 17.74 -22.50
C VAL A 127 4.15 18.08 -21.99
N LEU A 128 4.40 17.72 -20.72
CA LEU A 128 5.67 17.92 -20.04
C LEU A 128 6.30 16.55 -19.75
N PHE A 129 7.54 16.37 -20.13
CA PHE A 129 8.21 15.08 -20.00
C PHE A 129 9.08 14.98 -18.74
N LEU A 130 8.86 13.91 -18.00
CA LEU A 130 9.68 13.49 -16.87
C LEU A 130 10.38 12.16 -17.24
N PRO A 131 11.70 12.03 -17.08
CA PRO A 131 12.36 10.73 -17.27
C PRO A 131 11.82 9.67 -16.33
N ALA A 132 11.62 8.45 -16.85
CA ALA A 132 11.10 7.34 -16.06
C ALA A 132 12.09 6.83 -15.00
N GLY A 133 11.55 6.29 -13.91
CA GLY A 133 12.29 5.57 -12.87
C GLY A 133 12.54 6.37 -11.59
N GLU A 134 12.62 5.61 -10.50
CA GLU A 134 12.75 6.12 -9.13
C GLU A 134 13.97 7.03 -8.90
N LYS A 135 15.06 6.86 -9.67
CA LYS A 135 16.25 7.71 -9.61
C LYS A 135 15.97 9.18 -9.93
N HIS A 136 14.89 9.44 -10.69
CA HIS A 136 14.46 10.79 -11.08
C HIS A 136 13.47 11.42 -10.12
N LYS A 137 13.01 10.70 -9.10
CA LYS A 137 12.11 11.23 -8.05
C LYS A 137 12.89 12.16 -7.11
N ARG A 138 13.29 13.34 -7.60
CA ARG A 138 14.18 14.32 -6.95
C ARG A 138 13.67 15.74 -7.08
N MET A 139 14.15 16.65 -6.20
CA MET A 139 13.82 18.08 -6.26
C MET A 139 14.14 18.70 -7.62
N ALA A 140 15.27 18.34 -8.23
CA ALA A 140 15.65 18.85 -9.54
C ALA A 140 14.60 18.56 -10.64
N ALA A 141 13.89 17.44 -10.55
CA ALA A 141 12.79 17.15 -11.49
C ALA A 141 11.58 18.07 -11.25
N VAL A 142 11.29 18.41 -10.01
CA VAL A 142 10.21 19.35 -9.65
C VAL A 142 10.56 20.75 -10.16
N GLU A 143 11.79 21.20 -9.94
CA GLU A 143 12.30 22.50 -10.43
C GLU A 143 12.20 22.58 -11.95
N SER A 144 12.74 21.58 -12.67
CA SER A 144 12.68 21.56 -14.14
C SER A 144 11.25 21.56 -14.69
N LEU A 145 10.31 20.84 -14.05
CA LEU A 145 8.90 20.87 -14.45
C LEU A 145 8.25 22.23 -14.14
N ALA A 146 8.63 22.89 -13.04
CA ALA A 146 8.12 24.21 -12.71
C ALA A 146 8.57 25.27 -13.74
N GLU A 147 9.82 25.20 -14.20
CA GLU A 147 10.32 26.05 -15.27
C GLU A 147 9.56 25.81 -16.59
N GLN A 148 9.37 24.56 -17.00
CA GLN A 148 8.58 24.21 -18.19
C GLN A 148 7.12 24.73 -18.09
N LEU A 149 6.50 24.65 -16.89
CA LEU A 149 5.17 25.24 -16.67
C LEU A 149 5.16 26.76 -16.87
N ALA A 150 6.15 27.44 -16.29
CA ALA A 150 6.27 28.88 -16.40
C ALA A 150 6.51 29.35 -17.86
N GLU A 151 7.42 28.68 -18.57
CA GLU A 151 7.70 28.92 -20.00
C GLU A 151 6.45 28.69 -20.87
N ALA A 152 5.65 27.65 -20.53
CA ALA A 152 4.39 27.36 -21.19
C ALA A 152 3.25 28.31 -20.76
N GLY A 153 3.51 29.29 -19.89
CA GLY A 153 2.55 30.29 -19.42
C GLY A 153 1.48 29.71 -18.51
N ALA A 154 1.80 28.68 -17.70
CA ALA A 154 0.89 28.16 -16.70
C ALA A 154 0.66 29.20 -15.58
N ASP A 155 -0.60 29.48 -15.28
CA ASP A 155 -1.05 30.40 -14.25
C ASP A 155 -1.74 29.64 -13.09
N ARG A 156 -2.48 30.33 -12.25
CA ARG A 156 -3.20 29.75 -11.11
C ARG A 156 -4.41 28.90 -11.51
N ASP A 157 -4.90 29.04 -12.74
CA ASP A 157 -6.00 28.27 -13.30
C ASP A 157 -5.50 27.02 -14.05
N ALA A 158 -4.19 26.77 -14.04
CA ALA A 158 -3.59 25.56 -14.60
C ALA A 158 -4.09 24.32 -13.88
N LEU A 159 -4.47 23.29 -14.64
CA LEU A 159 -4.82 21.96 -14.15
C LEU A 159 -3.73 20.97 -14.55
N LEU A 160 -3.01 20.42 -13.56
CA LEU A 160 -1.97 19.42 -13.83
C LEU A 160 -2.58 18.03 -13.94
N LEU A 161 -2.15 17.26 -14.91
CA LEU A 161 -2.53 15.86 -15.11
C LEU A 161 -1.29 14.98 -14.86
N ALA A 162 -1.32 14.16 -13.82
CA ALA A 162 -0.26 13.22 -13.49
C ALA A 162 -0.51 11.90 -14.23
N PHE A 163 0.00 11.75 -15.45
CA PHE A 163 -0.26 10.59 -16.30
C PHE A 163 0.91 9.59 -16.25
N GLY A 164 0.82 8.60 -15.36
CA GLY A 164 1.88 7.62 -15.19
C GLY A 164 1.82 6.79 -13.93
N GLY A 165 2.93 6.13 -13.60
CA GLY A 165 3.09 5.39 -12.34
C GLY A 165 3.30 6.31 -11.13
N GLY A 166 3.50 5.71 -9.95
CA GLY A 166 3.62 6.42 -8.68
C GLY A 166 4.67 7.53 -8.64
N VAL A 167 5.80 7.36 -9.33
CA VAL A 167 6.84 8.41 -9.43
C VAL A 167 6.30 9.69 -10.07
N ILE A 168 5.58 9.55 -11.17
CA ILE A 168 4.97 10.69 -11.87
C ILE A 168 3.86 11.31 -11.02
N GLY A 169 3.03 10.46 -10.39
CA GLY A 169 1.98 10.90 -9.49
C GLY A 169 2.51 11.73 -8.32
N ASP A 170 3.54 11.24 -7.66
CA ASP A 170 4.13 11.88 -6.48
C ASP A 170 4.85 13.20 -6.83
N ILE A 171 5.62 13.22 -7.93
CA ILE A 171 6.32 14.44 -8.39
C ILE A 171 5.31 15.49 -8.84
N THR A 172 4.32 15.10 -9.65
CA THR A 172 3.32 16.05 -10.16
C THR A 172 2.44 16.59 -9.02
N GLY A 173 2.04 15.73 -8.09
CA GLY A 173 1.28 16.16 -6.93
C GLY A 173 2.05 17.10 -6.02
N PHE A 174 3.36 16.86 -5.82
CA PHE A 174 4.22 17.76 -5.05
C PHE A 174 4.47 19.07 -5.80
N LEU A 175 4.71 19.03 -7.11
CA LEU A 175 4.77 20.21 -7.95
C LEU A 175 3.48 21.03 -7.84
N ALA A 176 2.32 20.38 -7.96
CA ALA A 176 1.02 21.03 -7.83
C ALA A 176 0.85 21.71 -6.45
N ALA A 177 1.35 21.10 -5.38
CA ALA A 177 1.28 21.67 -4.04
C ALA A 177 2.06 22.96 -3.87
N ILE A 178 3.16 23.15 -4.61
CA ILE A 178 4.08 24.30 -4.42
C ILE A 178 4.05 25.30 -5.57
N TYR A 179 3.72 24.90 -6.79
CA TYR A 179 3.63 25.79 -7.93
C TYR A 179 2.55 26.83 -7.70
N MET A 180 2.84 28.13 -7.89
CA MET A 180 1.95 29.26 -7.61
C MET A 180 1.30 29.24 -6.20
N ARG A 181 1.91 28.53 -5.23
CA ARG A 181 1.42 28.22 -3.87
C ARG A 181 0.21 27.29 -3.82
N GLY A 182 0.04 26.49 -4.84
CA GLY A 182 -0.98 25.46 -4.97
C GLY A 182 -1.84 25.62 -6.21
N VAL A 183 -1.80 24.61 -7.08
CA VAL A 183 -2.68 24.46 -8.25
C VAL A 183 -3.39 23.11 -8.19
N PRO A 184 -4.57 22.98 -8.81
CA PRO A 184 -5.28 21.71 -8.84
C PRO A 184 -4.56 20.69 -9.72
N TYR A 185 -4.69 19.39 -9.37
CA TYR A 185 -4.20 18.31 -10.21
C TYR A 185 -5.14 17.11 -10.19
N VAL A 186 -5.00 16.24 -11.19
CA VAL A 186 -5.72 14.98 -11.36
C VAL A 186 -4.72 13.85 -11.54
N GLN A 187 -4.96 12.72 -10.87
CA GLN A 187 -4.17 11.50 -11.02
C GLN A 187 -4.75 10.64 -12.15
N LEU A 188 -3.89 10.23 -13.08
CA LEU A 188 -4.17 9.29 -14.17
C LEU A 188 -3.18 8.12 -14.04
N PRO A 189 -3.36 7.22 -13.04
CA PRO A 189 -2.39 6.17 -12.77
C PRO A 189 -2.37 5.10 -13.85
N THR A 190 -1.18 4.72 -14.34
CA THR A 190 -0.97 3.74 -15.41
C THR A 190 -0.27 2.47 -14.96
N THR A 191 0.13 2.36 -13.69
CA THR A 191 0.65 1.13 -13.09
C THR A 191 -0.34 0.62 -12.05
N LEU A 192 -0.38 -0.70 -11.84
CA LEU A 192 -1.28 -1.27 -10.85
C LEU A 192 -0.98 -0.73 -9.44
N LEU A 193 0.29 -0.66 -9.07
CA LEU A 193 0.73 -0.06 -7.79
C LEU A 193 0.17 1.36 -7.61
N ALA A 194 0.16 2.17 -8.67
CA ALA A 194 -0.39 3.50 -8.58
C ALA A 194 -1.92 3.50 -8.50
N GLN A 195 -2.60 2.60 -9.20
CA GLN A 195 -4.06 2.50 -9.15
C GLN A 195 -4.58 2.03 -7.80
N VAL A 196 -3.92 1.05 -7.16
CA VAL A 196 -4.39 0.48 -5.89
C VAL A 196 -3.88 1.20 -4.66
N ASP A 197 -2.77 1.97 -4.79
CA ASP A 197 -2.10 2.55 -3.64
C ASP A 197 -1.69 4.02 -3.85
N SER A 198 -0.61 4.34 -4.57
CA SER A 198 0.05 5.64 -4.46
C SER A 198 -0.76 6.84 -4.94
N SER A 199 -1.74 6.68 -5.84
CA SER A 199 -2.61 7.78 -6.31
C SER A 199 -3.65 8.25 -5.28
N VAL A 200 -3.86 7.51 -4.19
CA VAL A 200 -4.92 7.75 -3.20
C VAL A 200 -4.33 8.23 -1.88
N GLY A 201 -4.93 9.26 -1.28
CA GLY A 201 -4.59 9.71 0.07
C GLY A 201 -3.60 10.87 0.15
N GLY A 202 -3.34 11.55 -0.97
CA GLY A 202 -2.69 12.87 -1.01
C GLY A 202 -1.22 12.94 -0.61
N LYS A 203 -0.55 11.82 -0.31
CA LYS A 203 0.89 11.80 -0.06
C LYS A 203 1.63 12.06 -1.36
N THR A 204 2.37 13.16 -1.43
CA THR A 204 3.19 13.54 -2.59
C THR A 204 4.59 13.88 -2.14
N GLY A 205 5.59 13.71 -2.99
CA GLY A 205 6.93 14.04 -2.57
C GLY A 205 8.05 13.47 -3.41
N VAL A 206 9.27 13.74 -2.98
CA VAL A 206 10.51 13.39 -3.65
C VAL A 206 11.52 12.77 -2.68
N ASN A 207 12.51 12.11 -3.26
CA ASN A 207 13.58 11.45 -2.52
C ASN A 207 14.76 12.40 -2.30
N LEU A 208 15.43 12.24 -1.17
CA LEU A 208 16.74 12.81 -0.89
C LEU A 208 17.83 11.73 -0.93
N LYS A 209 19.09 12.14 -0.90
CA LYS A 209 20.21 11.19 -0.71
C LYS A 209 20.09 10.43 0.61
N ALA A 210 19.51 11.06 1.64
CA ALA A 210 19.33 10.50 2.97
C ALA A 210 18.18 9.46 3.07
N GLY A 211 17.29 9.38 2.07
CA GLY A 211 16.18 8.42 2.09
C GLY A 211 15.04 8.78 1.13
N LYS A 212 14.12 7.82 0.95
CA LYS A 212 12.93 8.00 0.12
C LYS A 212 11.87 8.87 0.81
N ASN A 213 11.11 9.63 0.02
CA ASN A 213 9.90 10.37 0.42
C ASN A 213 10.07 11.29 1.63
N LEU A 214 11.25 11.94 1.78
CA LEU A 214 11.55 12.79 2.93
C LEU A 214 11.10 14.24 2.79
N VAL A 215 10.87 14.67 1.57
CA VAL A 215 10.37 16.00 1.23
C VAL A 215 9.10 15.82 0.43
N GLY A 216 8.03 16.44 0.88
CA GLY A 216 6.72 16.31 0.25
C GLY A 216 5.64 17.12 0.95
N SER A 217 4.42 16.92 0.49
CA SER A 217 3.23 17.57 1.02
C SER A 217 2.06 16.59 1.02
N PHE A 218 1.12 16.79 1.94
CA PHE A 218 -0.22 16.26 1.78
C PHE A 218 -1.00 17.19 0.85
N HIS A 219 -1.18 16.77 -0.39
CA HIS A 219 -1.91 17.52 -1.41
C HIS A 219 -2.83 16.55 -2.17
N HIS A 220 -4.13 16.65 -1.91
CA HIS A 220 -5.09 15.73 -2.52
C HIS A 220 -5.40 16.11 -3.97
N PRO A 221 -5.53 15.13 -4.89
CA PRO A 221 -5.98 15.40 -6.26
C PRO A 221 -7.44 15.84 -6.26
N ARG A 222 -7.86 16.51 -7.34
CA ARG A 222 -9.28 16.81 -7.58
C ARG A 222 -10.06 15.58 -8.02
N ALA A 223 -9.39 14.61 -8.62
CA ALA A 223 -9.94 13.30 -8.97
C ALA A 223 -8.80 12.32 -9.21
N VAL A 224 -9.12 11.02 -9.13
CA VAL A 224 -8.28 9.92 -9.62
C VAL A 224 -9.09 9.18 -10.70
N LEU A 225 -8.52 9.00 -11.89
CA LEU A 225 -9.13 8.26 -12.99
C LEU A 225 -8.25 7.05 -13.31
N ALA A 226 -8.56 5.91 -12.71
CA ALA A 226 -7.86 4.64 -12.88
C ALA A 226 -8.43 3.89 -14.10
N ASP A 227 -7.87 4.12 -15.28
CA ASP A 227 -8.23 3.40 -16.48
C ASP A 227 -7.56 2.03 -16.51
N ILE A 228 -8.34 0.97 -16.32
CA ILE A 228 -7.84 -0.40 -16.30
C ILE A 228 -7.17 -0.80 -17.61
N ASP A 229 -7.59 -0.23 -18.74
CA ASP A 229 -6.98 -0.54 -20.03
C ASP A 229 -5.49 -0.16 -20.07
N THR A 230 -5.04 0.79 -19.24
CA THR A 230 -3.61 1.16 -19.17
C THR A 230 -2.73 0.03 -18.65
N LEU A 231 -3.29 -0.91 -17.90
CA LEU A 231 -2.57 -2.06 -17.37
C LEU A 231 -2.20 -3.10 -18.45
N ALA A 232 -2.87 -3.08 -19.60
CA ALA A 232 -2.56 -3.98 -20.72
C ALA A 232 -1.14 -3.81 -21.28
N THR A 233 -0.51 -2.66 -21.05
CA THR A 233 0.87 -2.38 -21.48
C THR A 233 1.89 -2.45 -20.34
N LEU A 234 1.43 -2.83 -19.14
CA LEU A 234 2.28 -2.96 -17.96
C LEU A 234 3.08 -4.26 -18.05
N ALA A 235 4.37 -4.21 -17.69
CA ALA A 235 5.20 -5.41 -17.61
C ALA A 235 4.65 -6.38 -16.56
N PRO A 236 4.68 -7.72 -16.82
CA PRO A 236 4.11 -8.70 -15.91
C PRO A 236 4.70 -8.64 -14.48
N GLU A 237 5.98 -8.33 -14.34
CA GLU A 237 6.63 -8.15 -13.04
C GLU A 237 6.09 -6.94 -12.27
N GLU A 238 5.80 -5.84 -12.95
CA GLU A 238 5.20 -4.64 -12.35
C GLU A 238 3.73 -4.90 -11.96
N LEU A 239 3.00 -5.69 -12.76
CA LEU A 239 1.65 -6.12 -12.41
C LEU A 239 1.68 -6.94 -11.11
N ARG A 240 2.55 -7.97 -11.04
CA ARG A 240 2.69 -8.81 -9.84
C ARG A 240 3.12 -8.01 -8.61
N ALA A 241 4.06 -7.10 -8.78
CA ALA A 241 4.47 -6.21 -7.70
C ALA A 241 3.31 -5.33 -7.17
N GLY A 242 2.49 -4.79 -8.06
CA GLY A 242 1.28 -4.04 -7.66
C GLY A 242 0.25 -4.91 -6.95
N LEU A 243 0.08 -6.18 -7.35
CA LEU A 243 -0.83 -7.13 -6.72
C LEU A 243 -0.46 -7.45 -5.27
N GLN A 244 0.82 -7.35 -4.89
CA GLN A 244 1.23 -7.53 -3.49
C GLN A 244 0.62 -6.47 -2.56
N GLU A 245 0.39 -5.26 -3.05
CA GLU A 245 -0.32 -4.21 -2.31
C GLU A 245 -1.83 -4.53 -2.15
N SER A 246 -2.43 -5.17 -3.16
CA SER A 246 -3.82 -5.64 -3.07
C SER A 246 -3.97 -6.81 -2.10
N ILE A 247 -3.01 -7.76 -2.11
CA ILE A 247 -2.96 -8.86 -1.13
C ILE A 247 -2.78 -8.28 0.29
N LYS A 248 -1.90 -7.30 0.45
CA LYS A 248 -1.75 -6.56 1.70
C LYS A 248 -3.08 -5.97 2.15
N ALA A 249 -3.81 -5.28 1.28
CA ALA A 249 -5.11 -4.69 1.60
C ALA A 249 -6.12 -5.75 2.08
N GLY A 250 -6.12 -6.93 1.44
CA GLY A 250 -6.92 -8.07 1.86
C GLY A 250 -6.55 -8.59 3.25
N ILE A 251 -5.26 -8.77 3.51
CA ILE A 251 -4.76 -9.26 4.82
C ILE A 251 -5.10 -8.27 5.94
N ILE A 252 -4.93 -6.97 5.71
CA ILE A 252 -5.06 -5.98 6.79
C ILE A 252 -6.51 -5.56 7.08
N ARG A 253 -7.43 -5.63 6.08
CA ARG A 253 -8.75 -5.01 6.25
C ARG A 253 -9.90 -5.67 5.51
N ASP A 254 -9.70 -6.29 4.35
CA ASP A 254 -10.78 -6.81 3.51
C ASP A 254 -10.61 -8.32 3.22
N PRO A 255 -11.19 -9.20 4.07
CA PRO A 255 -11.11 -10.64 3.87
C PRO A 255 -11.77 -11.11 2.56
N LYS A 256 -12.73 -10.34 2.01
CA LYS A 256 -13.36 -10.68 0.72
C LYS A 256 -12.41 -10.43 -0.45
N LEU A 257 -11.64 -9.36 -0.39
CA LEU A 257 -10.57 -9.12 -1.38
C LEU A 257 -9.51 -10.23 -1.31
N PHE A 258 -9.13 -10.66 -0.10
CA PHE A 258 -8.18 -11.75 0.08
C PHE A 258 -8.71 -13.05 -0.52
N GLU A 259 -9.94 -13.43 -0.21
CA GLU A 259 -10.63 -14.61 -0.77
C GLU A 259 -10.77 -14.51 -2.29
N TYR A 260 -11.10 -13.34 -2.83
CA TYR A 260 -11.19 -13.11 -4.28
C TYR A 260 -9.86 -13.35 -4.97
N LEU A 261 -8.76 -12.83 -4.42
CA LEU A 261 -7.40 -13.03 -4.92
C LEU A 261 -6.99 -14.51 -4.85
N GLU A 262 -7.32 -15.21 -3.76
CA GLU A 262 -7.05 -16.64 -3.63
C GLU A 262 -7.78 -17.47 -4.70
N GLN A 263 -9.07 -17.20 -4.94
CA GLN A 263 -9.91 -17.98 -5.85
C GLN A 263 -9.72 -17.64 -7.32
N ASN A 264 -9.36 -16.40 -7.67
CA ASN A 264 -9.30 -15.90 -9.04
C ASN A 264 -7.87 -15.60 -9.53
N ARG A 265 -6.87 -16.22 -8.89
CA ARG A 265 -5.45 -15.95 -9.17
C ARG A 265 -5.11 -15.95 -10.66
N ASP A 266 -5.53 -16.96 -11.39
CA ASP A 266 -5.14 -17.14 -12.79
C ASP A 266 -5.77 -16.09 -13.70
N LEU A 267 -7.01 -15.66 -13.43
CA LEU A 267 -7.66 -14.55 -14.13
C LEU A 267 -6.94 -13.21 -13.84
N VAL A 268 -6.60 -12.97 -12.58
CA VAL A 268 -5.92 -11.74 -12.16
C VAL A 268 -4.51 -11.67 -12.77
N LEU A 269 -3.75 -12.77 -12.73
CA LEU A 269 -2.40 -12.84 -13.30
C LEU A 269 -2.38 -12.79 -14.83
N SER A 270 -3.46 -13.24 -15.50
CA SER A 270 -3.58 -13.11 -16.96
C SER A 270 -3.84 -11.67 -17.40
N GLY A 271 -4.14 -10.75 -16.48
CA GLY A 271 -4.49 -9.37 -16.79
C GLY A 271 -5.92 -9.19 -17.25
N ASP A 272 -6.85 -10.12 -16.87
CA ASP A 272 -8.27 -9.96 -17.18
C ASP A 272 -8.78 -8.63 -16.64
N ALA A 273 -9.31 -7.79 -17.52
CA ALA A 273 -9.67 -6.42 -17.19
C ALA A 273 -10.82 -6.34 -16.17
N THR A 274 -11.73 -7.30 -16.16
CA THR A 274 -12.84 -7.35 -15.19
C THR A 274 -12.33 -7.76 -13.82
N ALA A 275 -11.47 -8.78 -13.76
CA ALA A 275 -10.84 -9.22 -12.52
C ALA A 275 -9.96 -8.12 -11.93
N LEU A 276 -9.17 -7.43 -12.75
CA LEU A 276 -8.35 -6.31 -12.30
C LEU A 276 -9.18 -5.13 -11.82
N ALA A 277 -10.30 -4.81 -12.46
CA ALA A 277 -11.20 -3.75 -12.01
C ALA A 277 -11.75 -4.02 -10.60
N GLU A 278 -12.16 -5.27 -10.31
CA GLU A 278 -12.59 -5.67 -8.97
C GLU A 278 -11.46 -5.55 -7.94
N VAL A 279 -10.26 -6.02 -8.26
CA VAL A 279 -9.09 -5.93 -7.38
C VAL A 279 -8.74 -4.46 -7.09
N VAL A 280 -8.70 -3.62 -8.12
CA VAL A 280 -8.42 -2.18 -7.97
C VAL A 280 -9.49 -1.52 -7.12
N ALA A 281 -10.77 -1.76 -7.40
CA ALA A 281 -11.85 -1.13 -6.66
C ALA A 281 -11.89 -1.56 -5.18
N ALA A 282 -11.66 -2.84 -4.88
CA ALA A 282 -11.60 -3.34 -3.51
C ALA A 282 -10.39 -2.75 -2.75
N SER A 283 -9.22 -2.73 -3.38
CA SER A 283 -8.01 -2.13 -2.77
C SER A 283 -8.18 -0.65 -2.49
N VAL A 284 -8.76 0.10 -3.43
CA VAL A 284 -9.04 1.53 -3.28
C VAL A 284 -10.07 1.78 -2.16
N ARG A 285 -11.11 0.94 -2.03
CA ARG A 285 -12.08 1.06 -0.92
C ARG A 285 -11.40 0.92 0.44
N VAL A 286 -10.53 -0.09 0.61
CA VAL A 286 -9.74 -0.26 1.84
C VAL A 286 -8.90 0.98 2.11
N LYS A 287 -8.20 1.47 1.12
CA LYS A 287 -7.32 2.62 1.31
C LYS A 287 -8.10 3.90 1.58
N ALA A 288 -9.21 4.14 0.87
CA ALA A 288 -10.06 5.31 1.08
C ALA A 288 -10.62 5.31 2.50
N GLU A 289 -11.17 4.19 2.98
CA GLU A 289 -11.68 4.05 4.35
C GLU A 289 -10.62 4.38 5.40
N VAL A 290 -9.40 3.88 5.24
CA VAL A 290 -8.31 4.14 6.18
C VAL A 290 -7.86 5.61 6.14
N VAL A 291 -7.80 6.22 4.95
CA VAL A 291 -7.41 7.62 4.77
C VAL A 291 -8.47 8.58 5.32
N GLU A 292 -9.76 8.26 5.16
CA GLU A 292 -10.87 9.05 5.71
C GLU A 292 -10.82 9.11 7.25
N GLN A 293 -10.42 8.01 7.88
CA GLN A 293 -10.31 7.92 9.34
C GLN A 293 -9.01 8.54 9.89
N ASP A 294 -7.95 8.55 9.09
CA ASP A 294 -6.63 9.07 9.50
C ASP A 294 -5.87 9.67 8.31
N GLU A 295 -6.23 10.90 7.94
CA GLU A 295 -5.67 11.60 6.79
C GLU A 295 -4.15 11.77 6.87
N LEU A 296 -3.61 12.12 8.04
CA LEU A 296 -2.22 12.51 8.25
C LEU A 296 -1.32 11.39 8.81
N GLU A 297 -1.82 10.13 8.83
CA GLU A 297 -1.07 8.96 9.36
C GLU A 297 -0.66 9.13 10.83
N SER A 298 -1.63 9.54 11.63
CA SER A 298 -1.41 9.72 13.07
C SER A 298 -1.61 8.45 13.90
N GLY A 299 -2.29 7.45 13.38
CA GLY A 299 -2.64 6.22 14.08
C GLY A 299 -3.05 5.09 13.13
N LEU A 300 -4.36 4.98 12.82
CA LEU A 300 -4.92 3.88 12.04
C LEU A 300 -4.23 3.68 10.68
N ARG A 301 -3.90 4.76 9.97
CA ARG A 301 -3.28 4.69 8.64
C ARG A 301 -1.94 3.94 8.63
N MET A 302 -1.31 3.76 9.78
CA MET A 302 -0.11 2.94 9.90
C MET A 302 -0.33 1.47 9.52
N ILE A 303 -1.57 0.94 9.57
CA ILE A 303 -1.85 -0.45 9.14
C ILE A 303 -1.47 -0.69 7.68
N LEU A 304 -1.52 0.35 6.82
CA LEU A 304 -1.08 0.28 5.44
C LEU A 304 0.43 -0.04 5.30
N ASN A 305 1.19 0.03 6.40
CA ASN A 305 2.60 -0.33 6.43
C ASN A 305 2.87 -1.79 6.79
N PHE A 306 1.86 -2.67 6.77
CA PHE A 306 2.08 -4.11 6.89
C PHE A 306 3.13 -4.57 5.86
N GLY A 307 4.14 -5.31 6.31
CA GLY A 307 5.27 -5.74 5.48
C GLY A 307 6.33 -4.66 5.18
N HIS A 308 6.00 -3.39 5.28
CA HIS A 308 6.88 -2.29 4.82
C HIS A 308 8.14 -2.10 5.68
N THR A 309 8.10 -2.36 6.98
CA THR A 309 9.28 -2.15 7.86
C THR A 309 10.48 -2.98 7.41
N LEU A 310 10.28 -4.28 7.17
CA LEU A 310 11.32 -5.13 6.60
C LEU A 310 11.42 -4.99 5.08
N GLY A 311 10.33 -4.70 4.37
CA GLY A 311 10.34 -4.40 2.94
C GLY A 311 11.30 -3.25 2.59
N HIS A 312 11.22 -2.11 3.28
CA HIS A 312 12.15 -0.99 3.10
C HIS A 312 13.60 -1.36 3.47
N ALA A 313 13.79 -2.17 4.52
CA ALA A 313 15.12 -2.68 4.86
C ALA A 313 15.70 -3.58 3.76
N ILE A 314 14.87 -4.41 3.11
CA ILE A 314 15.26 -5.23 1.95
C ILE A 314 15.60 -4.34 0.76
N GLU A 315 14.77 -3.35 0.42
CA GLU A 315 15.08 -2.38 -0.65
C GLU A 315 16.43 -1.68 -0.40
N ALA A 316 16.67 -1.23 0.83
CA ALA A 316 17.91 -0.57 1.20
C ALA A 316 19.11 -1.52 1.12
N ALA A 317 18.99 -2.75 1.64
CA ALA A 317 20.03 -3.77 1.60
C ALA A 317 20.42 -4.19 0.17
N THR A 318 19.46 -4.10 -0.77
CA THR A 318 19.65 -4.43 -2.19
C THR A 318 19.94 -3.20 -3.07
N GLY A 319 20.16 -2.04 -2.44
CA GLY A 319 20.52 -0.79 -3.10
C GLY A 319 19.40 -0.21 -3.98
N TYR A 320 18.13 -0.57 -3.72
CA TYR A 320 16.94 -0.13 -4.48
C TYR A 320 16.99 -0.51 -5.97
N LYS A 321 17.67 -1.60 -6.33
CA LYS A 321 17.92 -1.99 -7.72
C LYS A 321 17.55 -3.43 -8.06
N GLN A 322 17.43 -4.31 -7.06
CA GLN A 322 17.27 -5.75 -7.29
C GLN A 322 15.81 -6.19 -7.22
N LEU A 323 15.00 -5.51 -6.43
CA LEU A 323 13.59 -5.85 -6.25
C LEU A 323 12.72 -4.63 -6.56
N LEU A 324 11.55 -4.89 -7.11
CA LEU A 324 10.46 -3.93 -7.14
C LEU A 324 9.89 -3.73 -5.73
N HIS A 325 9.25 -2.59 -5.51
CA HIS A 325 8.69 -2.24 -4.19
C HIS A 325 7.77 -3.34 -3.65
N GLY A 326 6.78 -3.77 -4.43
CA GLY A 326 5.84 -4.81 -4.01
C GLY A 326 6.50 -6.16 -3.73
N GLU A 327 7.59 -6.50 -4.44
CA GLU A 327 8.35 -7.73 -4.18
C GLU A 327 9.08 -7.67 -2.82
N ALA A 328 9.64 -6.52 -2.50
CA ALA A 328 10.25 -6.29 -1.19
C ALA A 328 9.20 -6.29 -0.07
N VAL A 329 8.03 -5.69 -0.31
CA VAL A 329 6.88 -5.70 0.62
C VAL A 329 6.35 -7.13 0.80
N ALA A 330 6.30 -7.95 -0.24
CA ALA A 330 5.91 -9.37 -0.13
C ALA A 330 6.80 -10.13 0.84
N TRP A 331 8.14 -10.04 0.69
CA TRP A 331 9.07 -10.65 1.63
C TRP A 331 8.97 -10.06 3.03
N GLY A 332 8.78 -8.75 3.14
CA GLY A 332 8.54 -8.08 4.42
C GLY A 332 7.24 -8.54 5.09
N SER A 333 6.19 -8.81 4.31
CA SER A 333 4.92 -9.37 4.79
C SER A 333 5.10 -10.78 5.31
N ILE A 334 5.83 -11.64 4.59
CA ILE A 334 6.16 -13.00 5.07
C ILE A 334 6.93 -12.94 6.41
N ALA A 335 7.86 -12.01 6.56
CA ALA A 335 8.56 -11.83 7.84
C ALA A 335 7.62 -11.34 8.95
N ALA A 336 6.68 -10.43 8.65
CA ALA A 336 5.66 -9.99 9.61
C ALA A 336 4.70 -11.12 10.00
N LEU A 337 4.38 -12.04 9.07
CA LEU A 337 3.63 -13.26 9.37
C LEU A 337 4.39 -14.19 10.33
N TYR A 338 5.69 -14.38 10.16
CA TYR A 338 6.52 -15.16 11.11
C TYR A 338 6.53 -14.53 12.50
N LEU A 339 6.62 -13.21 12.57
CA LEU A 339 6.55 -12.49 13.84
C LEU A 339 5.17 -12.65 14.52
N ALA A 340 4.09 -12.54 13.76
CA ALA A 340 2.73 -12.75 14.24
C ALA A 340 2.51 -14.19 14.73
N LEU A 341 3.03 -15.19 14.01
CA LEU A 341 2.97 -16.59 14.41
C LEU A 341 3.73 -16.85 15.72
N ALA A 342 4.95 -16.31 15.85
CA ALA A 342 5.75 -16.43 17.07
C ALA A 342 5.07 -15.79 18.29
N ARG A 343 4.36 -14.68 18.09
CA ARG A 343 3.54 -13.99 19.11
C ARG A 343 2.17 -14.64 19.31
N LYS A 344 1.82 -15.65 18.52
CA LYS A 344 0.53 -16.35 18.55
C LYS A 344 -0.69 -15.43 18.30
N THR A 345 -0.49 -14.35 17.55
CA THR A 345 -1.60 -13.48 17.09
C THR A 345 -2.33 -14.10 15.91
N ILE A 346 -1.68 -15.04 15.20
CA ILE A 346 -2.27 -15.89 14.15
C ILE A 346 -1.95 -17.36 14.41
N THR A 347 -2.75 -18.26 13.82
CA THR A 347 -2.53 -19.70 13.84
C THR A 347 -1.62 -20.15 12.70
N ASP A 348 -1.06 -21.39 12.79
CA ASP A 348 -0.29 -22.00 11.70
C ASP A 348 -1.08 -22.09 10.39
N SER A 349 -2.38 -22.38 10.46
CA SER A 349 -3.26 -22.43 9.29
C SER A 349 -3.41 -21.05 8.65
N GLN A 350 -3.60 -19.99 9.44
CA GLN A 350 -3.69 -18.61 8.93
C GLN A 350 -2.36 -18.16 8.33
N PHE A 351 -1.24 -18.47 8.99
CA PHE A 351 0.10 -18.21 8.44
C PHE A 351 0.27 -18.88 7.06
N THR A 352 -0.04 -20.18 6.99
CA THR A 352 0.10 -20.95 5.76
C THR A 352 -0.76 -20.38 4.64
N CYS A 353 -2.02 -20.08 4.92
CA CYS A 353 -2.95 -19.48 3.95
C CYS A 353 -2.41 -18.15 3.40
N MET A 354 -2.07 -17.20 4.27
CA MET A 354 -1.58 -15.88 3.86
C MET A 354 -0.25 -15.96 3.10
N ALA A 355 0.71 -16.76 3.59
CA ALA A 355 2.00 -16.93 2.93
C ALA A 355 1.84 -17.58 1.55
N THR A 356 0.97 -18.58 1.41
CA THR A 356 0.69 -19.25 0.13
C THR A 356 0.13 -18.27 -0.89
N VAL A 357 -0.81 -17.41 -0.52
CA VAL A 357 -1.38 -16.40 -1.44
C VAL A 357 -0.30 -15.39 -1.86
N ILE A 358 0.52 -14.87 -0.93
CA ILE A 358 1.63 -13.96 -1.26
C ILE A 358 2.56 -14.60 -2.30
N GLU A 359 2.96 -15.86 -2.10
CA GLU A 359 3.88 -16.58 -2.97
C GLU A 359 3.25 -16.97 -4.31
N ALA A 360 1.95 -17.28 -4.32
CA ALA A 360 1.23 -17.66 -5.54
C ALA A 360 1.17 -16.52 -6.58
N TYR A 361 1.35 -15.28 -6.15
CA TYR A 361 1.46 -14.11 -7.01
C TYR A 361 2.91 -13.75 -7.38
N GLY A 362 3.84 -14.68 -7.21
CA GLY A 362 5.23 -14.60 -7.63
C GLY A 362 5.47 -14.91 -9.12
N PRO A 363 6.70 -15.25 -9.50
CA PRO A 363 7.80 -15.59 -8.59
C PRO A 363 8.36 -14.38 -7.82
N LEU A 364 8.63 -14.58 -6.53
CA LEU A 364 9.29 -13.57 -5.73
C LEU A 364 10.82 -13.66 -5.92
N PRO A 365 11.51 -12.59 -6.32
CA PRO A 365 12.95 -12.62 -6.54
C PRO A 365 13.72 -12.95 -5.26
N LYS A 366 14.78 -13.77 -5.41
CA LYS A 366 15.73 -14.06 -4.34
C LYS A 366 16.76 -12.93 -4.24
N PHE A 367 17.20 -12.64 -3.03
CA PHE A 367 18.23 -11.64 -2.76
C PHE A 367 19.21 -12.12 -1.69
N LYS A 368 20.35 -11.43 -1.56
CA LYS A 368 21.36 -11.75 -0.56
C LYS A 368 21.35 -10.71 0.54
N ALA A 369 21.01 -11.11 1.75
CA ALA A 369 21.12 -10.28 2.95
C ALA A 369 21.34 -11.17 4.19
N LYS A 370 21.84 -10.55 5.27
CA LYS A 370 21.91 -11.18 6.60
C LYS A 370 20.77 -10.62 7.46
N ALA A 371 20.10 -11.45 8.23
CA ALA A 371 19.01 -11.03 9.12
C ALA A 371 19.45 -9.84 10.02
N LYS A 372 20.64 -9.91 10.63
CA LYS A 372 21.20 -8.82 11.45
C LYS A 372 21.32 -7.49 10.68
N ALA A 373 21.67 -7.53 9.40
CA ALA A 373 21.77 -6.32 8.58
C ALA A 373 20.38 -5.73 8.29
N LEU A 374 19.38 -6.59 8.00
CA LEU A 374 18.01 -6.13 7.81
C LEU A 374 17.46 -5.47 9.07
N VAL A 375 17.66 -6.06 10.26
CA VAL A 375 17.23 -5.47 11.54
C VAL A 375 17.89 -4.11 11.76
N ALA A 376 19.20 -3.99 11.53
CA ALA A 376 19.90 -2.72 11.68
C ALA A 376 19.34 -1.61 10.76
N LEU A 377 18.93 -1.97 9.53
CA LEU A 377 18.33 -1.03 8.58
C LEU A 377 16.93 -0.56 9.01
N THR A 378 16.15 -1.37 9.75
CA THR A 378 14.86 -0.94 10.30
C THR A 378 14.99 0.17 11.35
N ALA A 379 16.12 0.30 12.01
CA ALA A 379 16.36 1.36 13.00
C ALA A 379 16.40 2.76 12.37
N SER A 380 16.75 2.85 11.09
CA SER A 380 16.75 4.10 10.31
C SER A 380 15.39 4.45 9.71
N ASP A 381 14.38 3.57 9.81
CA ASP A 381 13.03 3.86 9.33
C ASP A 381 12.39 4.92 10.23
N LYS A 382 12.04 6.07 9.62
CA LYS A 382 11.59 7.30 10.31
C LYS A 382 10.20 7.22 10.94
N LYS A 383 9.56 6.08 10.93
CA LYS A 383 8.26 5.83 11.58
C LYS A 383 8.38 5.66 13.10
N THR A 384 9.51 6.04 13.69
CA THR A 384 9.69 6.13 15.14
C THR A 384 8.99 7.36 15.69
N ARG A 385 7.87 7.17 16.38
CA ARG A 385 7.30 8.18 17.28
C ARG A 385 7.88 7.94 18.69
N SER A 386 8.46 8.96 19.29
CA SER A 386 9.04 8.88 20.64
C SER A 386 10.08 7.75 20.82
N GLY A 387 10.83 7.42 19.77
CA GLY A 387 11.88 6.39 19.82
C GLY A 387 11.36 4.94 19.73
N LYS A 388 10.06 4.71 19.56
CA LYS A 388 9.49 3.35 19.42
C LYS A 388 9.14 3.08 17.96
N ARG A 389 9.52 1.90 17.45
CA ARG A 389 9.16 1.43 16.12
C ARG A 389 7.77 0.82 16.16
N ALA A 390 6.92 1.18 15.19
CA ALA A 390 5.61 0.58 15.01
C ALA A 390 5.70 -0.58 14.00
N PHE A 391 5.18 -1.73 14.38
CA PHE A 391 5.04 -2.90 13.52
C PHE A 391 3.57 -3.24 13.36
N VAL A 392 3.15 -3.50 12.14
CA VAL A 392 1.80 -3.97 11.85
C VAL A 392 1.82 -5.49 11.81
N LEU A 393 1.03 -6.12 12.67
CA LEU A 393 0.94 -7.57 12.79
C LEU A 393 -0.50 -8.02 12.50
N PRO A 394 -0.72 -9.05 11.69
CA PRO A 394 -2.06 -9.60 11.50
C PRO A 394 -2.51 -10.33 12.77
N THR A 395 -3.80 -10.18 13.08
CA THR A 395 -4.52 -10.95 14.12
C THR A 395 -5.51 -11.93 13.51
N GLY A 396 -5.53 -11.98 12.18
CA GLY A 396 -6.35 -12.82 11.32
C GLY A 396 -6.39 -12.20 9.93
N ILE A 397 -7.05 -12.85 8.97
CA ILE A 397 -7.29 -12.29 7.65
C ILE A 397 -8.34 -11.17 7.79
N GLY A 398 -8.01 -9.97 7.33
CA GLY A 398 -8.83 -8.76 7.44
C GLY A 398 -8.70 -8.02 8.77
N SER A 399 -7.73 -8.38 9.62
CA SER A 399 -7.56 -7.79 10.94
C SER A 399 -6.09 -7.66 11.32
N THR A 400 -5.73 -6.53 11.93
CA THR A 400 -4.34 -6.23 12.35
C THR A 400 -4.31 -5.45 13.66
N GLU A 401 -3.17 -5.52 14.33
CA GLU A 401 -2.79 -4.65 15.43
C GLU A 401 -1.47 -3.91 15.14
N ILE A 402 -1.23 -2.83 15.88
CA ILE A 402 0.03 -2.07 15.82
C ILE A 402 0.81 -2.34 17.10
N ALA A 403 1.92 -3.08 16.97
CA ALA A 403 2.81 -3.41 18.08
C ALA A 403 3.99 -2.43 18.17
N TYR A 404 4.25 -1.89 19.36
CA TYR A 404 5.35 -0.95 19.64
C TYR A 404 6.46 -1.56 20.50
N ASP A 405 6.32 -2.82 20.85
CA ASP A 405 7.16 -3.57 21.80
C ASP A 405 7.97 -4.68 21.12
N VAL A 406 8.02 -4.68 19.78
CA VAL A 406 8.81 -5.68 19.02
C VAL A 406 10.28 -5.46 19.26
N THR A 407 10.93 -6.49 19.77
CA THR A 407 12.37 -6.50 20.08
C THR A 407 13.21 -6.82 18.84
N ASP A 408 14.47 -6.41 18.86
CA ASP A 408 15.43 -6.73 17.79
C ASP A 408 15.66 -8.25 17.67
N THR A 409 15.53 -9.00 18.77
CA THR A 409 15.65 -10.46 18.78
C THR A 409 14.49 -11.10 18.02
N GLU A 410 13.24 -10.72 18.32
CA GLU A 410 12.06 -11.22 17.59
C GLU A 410 12.14 -10.89 16.10
N LEU A 411 12.53 -9.65 15.79
CA LEU A 411 12.66 -9.22 14.40
C LEU A 411 13.79 -9.97 13.67
N HIS A 412 14.87 -10.30 14.38
CA HIS A 412 15.97 -11.11 13.84
C HIS A 412 15.50 -12.52 13.49
N GLU A 413 14.78 -13.16 14.39
CA GLU A 413 14.26 -14.53 14.16
C GLU A 413 13.24 -14.55 13.02
N ALA A 414 12.34 -13.55 12.95
CA ALA A 414 11.38 -13.41 11.85
C ALA A 414 12.09 -13.20 10.50
N ALA A 415 13.09 -12.31 10.46
CA ALA A 415 13.88 -12.07 9.25
C ALA A 415 14.68 -13.31 8.83
N LYS A 416 15.23 -14.06 9.79
CA LYS A 416 15.94 -15.33 9.53
C LYS A 416 14.99 -16.38 8.95
N ALA A 417 13.82 -16.58 9.55
CA ALA A 417 12.82 -17.53 9.07
C ALA A 417 12.35 -17.19 7.65
N MET A 418 12.11 -15.91 7.35
CA MET A 418 11.80 -15.44 6.00
C MET A 418 12.93 -15.75 5.00
N LEU A 419 14.20 -15.47 5.37
CA LEU A 419 15.35 -15.75 4.51
C LEU A 419 15.54 -17.27 4.26
N ASP A 420 15.27 -18.11 5.25
CA ASP A 420 15.35 -19.56 5.11
C ASP A 420 14.21 -20.07 4.23
N ARG A 421 12.98 -19.56 4.37
CA ARG A 421 11.87 -19.83 3.44
C ARG A 421 12.21 -19.42 2.01
N MET A 422 12.78 -18.22 1.82
CA MET A 422 13.21 -17.76 0.49
C MET A 422 14.22 -18.70 -0.18
N LYS A 423 15.11 -19.32 0.58
CA LYS A 423 16.07 -20.30 0.03
C LYS A 423 15.40 -21.61 -0.37
N ALA A 424 14.34 -22.00 0.33
CA ALA A 424 13.61 -23.24 0.09
C ALA A 424 12.68 -23.16 -1.13
N LEU A 425 12.21 -21.98 -1.50
CA LEU A 425 11.49 -21.71 -2.75
C LEU A 425 12.44 -21.67 -3.95
#